data_cbfe98f1438a0be1f5b69806ad247a16
#
_entry.id   cbfe98f1438a0be1f5b69806ad247a16
#
_cell.length_a   1.000
_cell.length_b   1.000
_cell.length_c   1.000
_cell.angle_alpha   90.00
_cell.angle_beta   90.00
_cell.angle_gamma   90.00
#
_symmetry.space_group_name_H-M   'P 1'
#
loop_
_entity.id
_entity.type
_entity.pdbx_description
1 polymer ?
#
loop_
_entity_poly.entity_id
_entity_poly.type
_entity_poly.pdbx_seq_one_letter_code
_entity_poly.pdbx_strand_id
1 'polypeptide(L)'
;MSGSSKALSRRRLLQGAGAMWLLSVSQVGFAAVSQVVAVRVWPSSTYTRVTVESNRVLNYKQFALSNPERVVVDIEGVNLNSVLKGMSAQIRGDDPFIKSARVGQFDPKTVRMVFELKQNVKPQLFALAPVAGFKERLVMDLYPANATDIQDPLLALLEDYNKGDLEKQVPPAQSGPQPGKAGRDRPIVIMLDPGHGGEDSGAVGKYRTREKDVVLQIARRLKAMIDREGNMRAYMTRNEDVFIPLKVRVAKAQKQRADLFISIHADAFTSRQPSGSSVFALSTKGATSTAARYLADTQNASDLIGGVGRSGDRYVDHT
;
A
#
# COMPACT_ATOMS: atom_id res chain seq x y z
N MET A 1 64.28 -57.10 13.02
CA MET A 1 63.56 -56.17 12.13
C MET A 1 63.21 -54.91 12.95
N SER A 2 63.97 -53.86 12.72
CA SER A 2 63.97 -52.67 13.54
C SER A 2 62.95 -51.65 12.96
N GLY A 3 61.91 -51.30 13.75
CA GLY A 3 60.92 -50.28 13.41
C GLY A 3 61.33 -48.96 14.02
N SER A 4 61.82 -48.07 13.17
CA SER A 4 62.17 -46.68 13.55
C SER A 4 60.96 -45.83 13.71
N SER A 5 60.57 -45.42 14.92
CA SER A 5 59.61 -44.44 15.26
C SER A 5 60.21 -43.02 15.07
N LYS A 6 59.80 -42.32 14.03
CA LYS A 6 60.18 -40.89 13.83
C LYS A 6 59.41 -40.03 14.82
N ALA A 7 60.10 -39.55 15.86
CA ALA A 7 59.56 -38.54 16.79
C ALA A 7 59.35 -37.17 16.05
N LEU A 8 58.15 -36.66 16.07
CA LEU A 8 57.84 -35.35 15.55
C LEU A 8 58.49 -34.28 16.45
N SER A 9 59.35 -33.45 15.83
CA SER A 9 60.06 -32.38 16.54
C SER A 9 59.08 -31.30 17.07
N ARG A 10 59.22 -30.91 18.32
CA ARG A 10 58.45 -29.85 19.00
C ARG A 10 58.38 -28.56 18.20
N ARG A 11 59.38 -28.28 17.36
CA ARG A 11 59.44 -27.12 16.49
C ARG A 11 58.47 -27.12 15.34
N ARG A 12 58.07 -28.31 14.82
CA ARG A 12 57.03 -28.48 13.79
C ARG A 12 55.61 -28.36 14.36
N LEU A 13 55.43 -28.75 15.64
CA LEU A 13 54.14 -28.59 16.33
C LEU A 13 53.82 -27.13 16.62
N LEU A 14 54.83 -26.32 16.93
CA LEU A 14 54.65 -24.85 17.15
C LEU A 14 54.43 -24.09 15.85
N GLN A 15 54.95 -24.55 14.72
CA GLN A 15 54.69 -23.93 13.41
C GLN A 15 53.28 -24.25 12.88
N GLY A 16 52.73 -25.41 13.22
CA GLY A 16 51.35 -25.80 12.89
C GLY A 16 50.29 -25.07 13.73
N ALA A 17 50.57 -24.81 15.00
CA ALA A 17 49.66 -24.12 15.90
C ALA A 17 49.56 -22.59 15.60
N GLY A 18 50.65 -21.98 15.13
CA GLY A 18 50.64 -20.55 14.74
C GLY A 18 49.84 -20.27 13.47
N ALA A 19 49.80 -21.22 12.54
CA ALA A 19 48.99 -21.05 11.29
C ALA A 19 47.49 -21.27 11.49
N MET A 20 47.06 -21.99 12.52
CA MET A 20 45.65 -22.19 12.86
C MET A 20 45.02 -21.01 13.61
N TRP A 21 45.84 -20.17 14.26
CA TRP A 21 45.32 -18.98 14.96
C TRP A 21 45.07 -17.78 14.05
N LEU A 22 45.58 -17.77 12.84
CA LEU A 22 45.38 -16.70 11.87
C LEU A 22 44.11 -16.83 11.00
N LEU A 23 43.38 -17.96 11.14
CA LEU A 23 42.12 -18.20 10.37
C LEU A 23 40.83 -17.92 11.14
N SER A 24 40.92 -17.52 12.40
CA SER A 24 39.77 -17.03 13.16
C SER A 24 39.77 -15.49 13.23
N VAL A 25 39.92 -14.81 12.10
CA VAL A 25 39.38 -13.48 11.98
C VAL A 25 37.87 -13.69 11.92
N SER A 26 37.23 -13.61 13.07
CA SER A 26 35.80 -13.35 13.16
C SER A 26 35.53 -12.18 12.22
N GLN A 27 34.89 -12.44 11.10
CA GLN A 27 34.24 -11.36 10.39
C GLN A 27 33.27 -10.75 11.39
N VAL A 28 33.70 -9.69 12.07
CA VAL A 28 32.77 -8.77 12.70
C VAL A 28 31.93 -8.27 11.55
N GLY A 29 30.81 -8.94 11.32
CA GLY A 29 29.81 -8.49 10.38
C GLY A 29 29.37 -7.12 10.89
N PHE A 30 29.92 -6.07 10.31
CA PHE A 30 29.32 -4.76 10.45
C PHE A 30 27.89 -4.94 9.96
N ALA A 31 26.94 -4.93 10.88
CA ALA A 31 25.53 -4.89 10.52
C ALA A 31 25.39 -3.68 9.59
N ALA A 32 25.20 -3.96 8.29
CA ALA A 32 25.22 -2.89 7.30
C ALA A 32 24.03 -1.99 7.63
N VAL A 33 24.33 -0.72 7.86
CA VAL A 33 23.37 0.32 8.21
C VAL A 33 22.27 0.38 7.14
N SER A 34 21.03 0.32 7.56
CA SER A 34 19.88 0.45 6.65
C SER A 34 19.81 1.89 6.13
N GLN A 35 19.62 2.02 4.83
CA GLN A 35 19.52 3.32 4.17
C GLN A 35 18.09 3.60 3.75
N VAL A 36 17.52 4.69 4.24
CA VAL A 36 16.23 5.21 3.73
C VAL A 36 16.47 5.87 2.38
N VAL A 37 15.71 5.47 1.37
CA VAL A 37 15.85 5.91 -0.02
C VAL A 37 14.71 6.82 -0.47
N ALA A 38 13.53 6.73 0.17
CA ALA A 38 12.42 7.63 -0.06
C ALA A 38 11.53 7.74 1.19
N VAL A 39 10.89 8.89 1.34
CA VAL A 39 9.76 9.11 2.25
C VAL A 39 8.64 9.72 1.43
N ARG A 40 7.41 9.26 1.62
CA ARG A 40 6.24 9.77 0.92
C ARG A 40 5.09 9.94 1.90
N VAL A 41 4.30 10.99 1.72
CA VAL A 41 3.11 11.28 2.53
C VAL A 41 1.91 11.44 1.60
N TRP A 42 0.86 10.71 1.88
CA TRP A 42 -0.39 10.67 1.11
C TRP A 42 -1.57 11.06 2.02
N PRO A 43 -1.89 12.36 2.13
CA PRO A 43 -3.04 12.80 2.90
C PRO A 43 -4.34 12.54 2.13
N SER A 44 -5.37 12.10 2.84
CA SER A 44 -6.75 12.01 2.36
C SER A 44 -7.72 12.37 3.48
N SER A 45 -8.98 12.55 3.17
CA SER A 45 -10.01 12.79 4.20
C SER A 45 -10.24 11.58 5.10
N THR A 46 -9.96 10.38 4.59
CA THR A 46 -10.20 9.09 5.29
C THR A 46 -9.04 8.71 6.20
N TYR A 47 -7.78 8.83 5.72
CA TYR A 47 -6.56 8.56 6.49
C TYR A 47 -5.35 9.22 5.83
N THR A 48 -4.30 9.46 6.59
CA THR A 48 -3.01 9.85 6.01
C THR A 48 -2.04 8.67 6.10
N ARG A 49 -1.44 8.32 4.96
CA ARG A 49 -0.37 7.32 4.86
C ARG A 49 0.99 7.99 4.81
N VAL A 50 1.91 7.49 5.63
CA VAL A 50 3.34 7.82 5.57
C VAL A 50 4.11 6.56 5.24
N THR A 51 4.91 6.59 4.17
CA THR A 51 5.73 5.46 3.73
C THR A 51 7.21 5.83 3.82
N VAL A 52 8.01 5.00 4.49
CA VAL A 52 9.47 5.08 4.54
C VAL A 52 10.04 3.90 3.76
N GLU A 53 10.63 4.17 2.61
CA GLU A 53 11.25 3.16 1.75
C GLU A 53 12.74 3.04 2.05
N SER A 54 13.24 1.80 2.13
CA SER A 54 14.62 1.52 2.51
C SER A 54 15.20 0.34 1.72
N ASN A 55 16.51 0.21 1.75
CA ASN A 55 17.21 -0.91 1.11
C ASN A 55 17.13 -2.23 1.90
N ARG A 56 16.57 -2.22 3.12
CA ARG A 56 16.38 -3.37 4.01
C ARG A 56 15.15 -3.18 4.88
N VAL A 57 14.64 -4.27 5.44
CA VAL A 57 13.57 -4.22 6.45
C VAL A 57 14.01 -3.33 7.61
N LEU A 58 13.13 -2.41 8.03
CA LEU A 58 13.35 -1.49 9.13
C LEU A 58 12.77 -2.08 10.42
N ASN A 59 13.59 -2.12 11.47
CA ASN A 59 13.11 -2.36 12.83
C ASN A 59 12.63 -1.06 13.42
N TYR A 60 11.47 -1.07 14.03
CA TYR A 60 10.86 0.15 14.57
C TYR A 60 10.15 -0.08 15.90
N LYS A 61 10.01 1.00 16.64
CA LYS A 61 9.13 1.10 17.82
C LYS A 61 8.21 2.29 17.64
N GLN A 62 6.96 2.15 18.03
CA GLN A 62 5.95 3.19 17.92
C GLN A 62 5.28 3.41 19.27
N PHE A 63 5.06 4.66 19.63
CA PHE A 63 4.28 5.07 20.80
C PHE A 63 3.59 6.41 20.57
N ALA A 64 2.53 6.66 21.33
CA ALA A 64 1.79 7.91 21.31
C ALA A 64 2.16 8.76 22.53
N LEU A 65 2.09 10.08 22.37
CA LEU A 65 2.24 11.06 23.43
C LEU A 65 1.09 12.05 23.36
N SER A 66 0.55 12.43 24.51
CA SER A 66 -0.50 13.44 24.64
C SER A 66 0.08 14.81 25.05
N ASN A 67 -0.71 15.88 24.88
CA ASN A 67 -0.40 17.24 25.25
C ASN A 67 0.90 17.83 24.67
N PRO A 68 1.00 18.13 23.37
CA PRO A 68 0.01 17.86 22.31
C PRO A 68 0.03 16.39 21.85
N GLU A 69 -1.03 15.97 21.16
CA GLU A 69 -1.13 14.63 20.59
C GLU A 69 -0.03 14.43 19.53
N ARG A 70 0.72 13.32 19.69
CA ARG A 70 1.86 12.99 18.81
C ARG A 70 1.96 11.48 18.62
N VAL A 71 2.34 11.07 17.42
CA VAL A 71 2.85 9.72 17.15
C VAL A 71 4.36 9.82 16.99
N VAL A 72 5.08 8.96 17.70
CA VAL A 72 6.54 8.85 17.63
C VAL A 72 6.90 7.49 17.05
N VAL A 73 7.80 7.50 16.06
CA VAL A 73 8.35 6.27 15.46
C VAL A 73 9.87 6.33 15.54
N ASP A 74 10.45 5.38 16.28
CA ASP A 74 11.88 5.16 16.36
C ASP A 74 12.27 4.07 15.37
N ILE A 75 13.21 4.36 14.48
CA ILE A 75 13.74 3.43 13.49
C ILE A 75 15.17 3.09 13.87
N GLU A 76 15.43 1.81 14.13
CA GLU A 76 16.74 1.31 14.56
C GLU A 76 17.64 0.97 13.36
N GLY A 77 18.96 1.13 13.52
CA GLY A 77 19.95 0.76 12.50
C GLY A 77 19.95 1.68 11.27
N VAL A 78 19.46 2.91 11.42
CA VAL A 78 19.39 3.93 10.36
C VAL A 78 20.13 5.18 10.78
N ASN A 79 20.86 5.79 9.83
CA ASN A 79 21.43 7.12 10.00
C ASN A 79 20.52 8.18 9.36
N LEU A 80 20.45 9.34 10.02
CA LEU A 80 19.71 10.49 9.49
C LEU A 80 20.37 10.99 8.20
N ASN A 81 19.61 10.96 7.11
CA ASN A 81 20.06 11.41 5.79
C ASN A 81 19.18 12.55 5.25
N SER A 82 19.52 13.07 4.06
CA SER A 82 18.78 14.17 3.41
C SER A 82 17.34 13.79 3.08
N VAL A 83 17.07 12.53 2.74
CA VAL A 83 15.72 12.03 2.42
C VAL A 83 14.82 12.12 3.65
N LEU A 84 15.29 11.62 4.80
CA LEU A 84 14.57 11.74 6.07
C LEU A 84 14.38 13.20 6.49
N LYS A 85 15.42 14.04 6.39
CA LYS A 85 15.32 15.48 6.69
C LYS A 85 14.27 16.20 5.84
N GLY A 86 14.07 15.75 4.60
CA GLY A 86 13.05 16.28 3.69
C GLY A 86 11.60 15.91 4.03
N MET A 87 11.37 15.01 5.00
CA MET A 87 10.03 14.53 5.36
C MET A 87 9.08 15.66 5.78
N SER A 88 9.57 16.60 6.61
CA SER A 88 8.74 17.71 7.12
C SER A 88 8.17 18.59 6.01
N ALA A 89 8.88 18.74 4.91
CA ALA A 89 8.43 19.53 3.76
C ALA A 89 7.30 18.81 2.94
N GLN A 90 7.08 17.54 3.19
CA GLN A 90 6.00 16.79 2.52
C GLN A 90 4.67 16.87 3.27
N ILE A 91 4.67 17.35 4.52
CA ILE A 91 3.45 17.57 5.28
C ILE A 91 2.73 18.78 4.73
N ARG A 92 1.55 18.57 4.19
CA ARG A 92 0.72 19.61 3.61
C ARG A 92 -0.08 20.33 4.69
N GLY A 93 -0.30 21.62 4.54
CA GLY A 93 -1.09 22.39 5.48
C GLY A 93 -2.56 21.95 5.57
N ASP A 94 -3.08 21.34 4.49
CA ASP A 94 -4.44 20.80 4.39
C ASP A 94 -4.55 19.33 4.82
N ASP A 95 -3.45 18.67 5.26
CA ASP A 95 -3.52 17.31 5.82
C ASP A 95 -4.49 17.28 7.01
N PRO A 96 -5.51 16.39 7.03
CA PRO A 96 -6.50 16.37 8.09
C PRO A 96 -5.97 15.87 9.44
N PHE A 97 -4.91 15.08 9.44
CA PHE A 97 -4.40 14.35 10.61
C PHE A 97 -3.08 14.90 11.13
N ILE A 98 -2.14 15.23 10.23
CA ILE A 98 -0.80 15.68 10.60
C ILE A 98 -0.73 17.20 10.58
N LYS A 99 -0.36 17.79 11.70
CA LYS A 99 -0.08 19.23 11.83
C LYS A 99 1.34 19.55 11.38
N SER A 100 2.30 18.77 11.87
CA SER A 100 3.70 18.90 11.54
C SER A 100 4.44 17.59 11.75
N ALA A 101 5.62 17.45 11.11
CA ALA A 101 6.50 16.33 11.37
C ALA A 101 7.94 16.81 11.57
N ARG A 102 8.66 16.11 12.46
CA ARG A 102 10.07 16.36 12.76
C ARG A 102 10.81 15.03 12.73
N VAL A 103 12.07 15.08 12.31
CA VAL A 103 12.95 13.93 12.31
C VAL A 103 14.32 14.33 12.83
N GLY A 104 14.94 13.46 13.59
CA GLY A 104 16.27 13.68 14.15
C GLY A 104 16.99 12.38 14.50
N GLN A 105 18.31 12.45 14.59
CA GLN A 105 19.08 11.36 15.18
C GLN A 105 18.88 11.42 16.69
N PHE A 106 18.21 10.39 17.24
CA PHE A 106 17.92 10.29 18.66
C PHE A 106 19.10 9.75 19.46
N ASP A 107 19.73 8.72 18.93
CA ASP A 107 20.97 8.14 19.42
C ASP A 107 21.83 7.65 18.23
N PRO A 108 23.06 7.15 18.41
CA PRO A 108 23.93 6.75 17.29
C PRO A 108 23.34 5.67 16.37
N LYS A 109 22.30 4.97 16.78
CA LYS A 109 21.69 3.86 16.01
C LYS A 109 20.21 4.07 15.70
N THR A 110 19.58 5.13 16.23
CA THR A 110 18.14 5.33 16.15
C THR A 110 17.81 6.69 15.56
N VAL A 111 17.01 6.71 14.52
CA VAL A 111 16.35 7.91 14.01
C VAL A 111 14.95 7.98 14.57
N ARG A 112 14.58 9.12 15.15
CA ARG A 112 13.25 9.39 15.68
C ARG A 112 12.48 10.30 14.75
N MET A 113 11.29 9.85 14.36
CA MET A 113 10.29 10.65 13.68
C MET A 113 9.18 11.00 14.66
N VAL A 114 8.76 12.27 14.69
CA VAL A 114 7.68 12.76 15.55
C VAL A 114 6.66 13.46 14.69
N PHE A 115 5.42 12.98 14.73
CA PHE A 115 4.27 13.55 14.02
C PHE A 115 3.37 14.23 15.05
N GLU A 116 3.27 15.56 15.02
CA GLU A 116 2.29 16.31 15.77
C GLU A 116 0.95 16.25 15.05
N LEU A 117 -0.11 15.94 15.78
CA LEU A 117 -1.42 15.64 15.21
C LEU A 117 -2.38 16.82 15.35
N LYS A 118 -3.34 16.92 14.43
CA LYS A 118 -4.48 17.85 14.49
C LYS A 118 -5.64 17.27 15.28
N GLN A 119 -5.71 15.93 15.39
CA GLN A 119 -6.77 15.18 16.06
C GLN A 119 -6.22 13.84 16.54
N ASN A 120 -6.99 13.17 17.41
CA ASN A 120 -6.65 11.82 17.86
C ASN A 120 -6.73 10.82 16.71
N VAL A 121 -5.72 9.95 16.62
CA VAL A 121 -5.62 8.93 15.58
C VAL A 121 -5.38 7.54 16.17
N LYS A 122 -5.72 6.51 15.37
CA LYS A 122 -5.29 5.12 15.54
C LYS A 122 -4.19 4.84 14.52
N PRO A 123 -2.90 4.88 14.90
CA PRO A 123 -1.83 4.56 13.99
C PRO A 123 -1.76 3.05 13.74
N GLN A 124 -1.59 2.67 12.48
CA GLN A 124 -1.32 1.29 12.07
C GLN A 124 0.03 1.26 11.35
N LEU A 125 0.98 0.49 11.86
CA LEU A 125 2.31 0.34 11.27
C LEU A 125 2.51 -1.10 10.81
N PHE A 126 3.05 -1.25 9.60
CA PHE A 126 3.37 -2.54 9.02
C PHE A 126 4.51 -2.43 8.00
N ALA A 127 5.20 -3.54 7.77
CA ALA A 127 6.25 -3.63 6.78
C ALA A 127 5.74 -4.25 5.48
N LEU A 128 6.24 -3.76 4.34
CA LEU A 128 5.94 -4.29 3.01
C LEU A 128 7.21 -4.74 2.32
N ALA A 129 7.17 -5.94 1.76
CA ALA A 129 8.22 -6.49 0.92
C ALA A 129 8.35 -5.72 -0.41
N PRO A 130 9.48 -5.86 -1.10
CA PRO A 130 9.69 -5.27 -2.42
C PRO A 130 8.65 -5.76 -3.45
N VAL A 131 8.04 -4.83 -4.18
CA VAL A 131 7.07 -5.12 -5.23
C VAL A 131 7.02 -3.98 -6.25
N ALA A 132 6.82 -4.26 -7.52
CA ALA A 132 6.60 -3.28 -8.59
C ALA A 132 7.65 -2.14 -8.63
N GLY A 133 8.91 -2.45 -8.35
CA GLY A 133 10.01 -1.47 -8.33
C GLY A 133 10.22 -0.75 -7.00
N PHE A 134 9.29 -0.89 -6.05
CA PHE A 134 9.51 -0.45 -4.67
C PHE A 134 10.44 -1.40 -3.93
N LYS A 135 11.22 -0.86 -2.99
CA LYS A 135 12.06 -1.64 -2.06
C LYS A 135 11.27 -2.00 -0.80
N GLU A 136 11.96 -2.39 0.26
CA GLU A 136 11.34 -2.58 1.58
C GLU A 136 10.70 -1.28 2.06
N ARG A 137 9.51 -1.36 2.62
CA ARG A 137 8.75 -0.19 3.07
C ARG A 137 8.25 -0.39 4.48
N LEU A 138 8.42 0.60 5.32
CA LEU A 138 7.66 0.77 6.55
C LEU A 138 6.52 1.75 6.26
N VAL A 139 5.30 1.30 6.46
CA VAL A 139 4.08 2.09 6.24
C VAL A 139 3.46 2.43 7.59
N MET A 140 3.00 3.66 7.73
CA MET A 140 2.20 4.13 8.84
C MET A 140 0.92 4.78 8.31
N ASP A 141 -0.22 4.17 8.62
CA ASP A 141 -1.55 4.70 8.33
C ASP A 141 -2.14 5.34 9.59
N LEU A 142 -2.56 6.59 9.49
CA LEU A 142 -3.16 7.37 10.56
C LEU A 142 -4.65 7.48 10.31
N TYR A 143 -5.44 6.63 10.96
CA TYR A 143 -6.91 6.68 10.93
C TYR A 143 -7.44 7.56 12.07
N PRO A 144 -8.59 8.24 11.91
CA PRO A 144 -9.21 8.96 13.00
C PRO A 144 -9.57 7.99 14.15
N ALA A 145 -9.34 8.41 15.40
CA ALA A 145 -9.62 7.57 16.57
C ALA A 145 -11.13 7.34 16.76
N ASN A 146 -11.94 8.34 16.45
CA ASN A 146 -13.40 8.32 16.57
C ASN A 146 -14.05 8.13 15.20
N ALA A 147 -13.96 6.93 14.65
CA ALA A 147 -14.59 6.60 13.35
C ALA A 147 -16.12 6.72 13.38
N THR A 148 -16.74 6.64 14.58
CA THR A 148 -18.21 6.77 14.76
C THR A 148 -18.74 8.17 14.45
N ASP A 149 -17.91 9.21 14.56
CA ASP A 149 -18.32 10.60 14.30
C ASP A 149 -18.17 10.98 12.83
N ILE A 150 -17.44 10.18 12.04
CA ILE A 150 -17.23 10.41 10.63
C ILE A 150 -18.22 9.55 9.84
N GLN A 151 -19.22 10.18 9.26
CA GLN A 151 -20.20 9.54 8.37
C GLN A 151 -19.60 9.10 7.03
N ASP A 152 -18.33 8.70 6.99
CA ASP A 152 -17.70 8.18 5.79
C ASP A 152 -17.86 6.66 5.73
N PRO A 153 -18.71 6.14 4.82
CA PRO A 153 -18.90 4.70 4.64
C PRO A 153 -17.60 3.96 4.28
N LEU A 154 -16.62 4.65 3.69
CA LEU A 154 -15.34 4.07 3.33
C LEU A 154 -14.50 3.78 4.57
N LEU A 155 -14.49 4.68 5.55
CA LEU A 155 -13.73 4.47 6.78
C LEU A 155 -14.22 3.23 7.54
N ALA A 156 -15.55 3.07 7.67
CA ALA A 156 -16.13 1.89 8.31
C ALA A 156 -15.72 0.59 7.59
N LEU A 157 -15.75 0.59 6.26
CA LEU A 157 -15.32 -0.58 5.47
C LEU A 157 -13.82 -0.87 5.61
N LEU A 158 -12.97 0.15 5.71
CA LEU A 158 -11.54 -0.02 5.95
C LEU A 158 -11.26 -0.55 7.37
N GLU A 159 -12.00 -0.09 8.38
CA GLU A 159 -11.89 -0.64 9.73
C GLU A 159 -12.29 -2.13 9.77
N ASP A 160 -13.40 -2.50 9.14
CA ASP A 160 -13.85 -3.88 9.06
C ASP A 160 -12.86 -4.74 8.27
N TYR A 161 -12.31 -4.23 7.19
CA TYR A 161 -11.25 -4.88 6.44
C TYR A 161 -10.01 -5.15 7.30
N ASN A 162 -9.53 -4.14 8.01
CA ASN A 162 -8.35 -4.26 8.87
C ASN A 162 -8.56 -5.21 10.07
N LYS A 163 -9.83 -5.39 10.50
CA LYS A 163 -10.21 -6.37 11.55
C LYS A 163 -10.42 -7.78 10.98
N GLY A 164 -10.45 -7.95 9.66
CA GLY A 164 -10.81 -9.22 9.01
C GLY A 164 -12.31 -9.54 9.04
N ASP A 165 -13.14 -8.55 9.33
CA ASP A 165 -14.59 -8.69 9.51
C ASP A 165 -15.40 -8.24 8.28
N LEU A 166 -14.74 -7.78 7.23
CA LEU A 166 -15.40 -7.24 6.03
C LEU A 166 -16.43 -8.22 5.44
N GLU A 167 -16.09 -9.51 5.38
CA GLU A 167 -16.95 -10.55 4.82
C GLU A 167 -18.21 -10.82 5.66
N LYS A 168 -18.17 -10.51 6.98
CA LYS A 168 -19.33 -10.70 7.87
C LYS A 168 -20.40 -9.61 7.68
N GLN A 169 -20.02 -8.44 7.20
CA GLN A 169 -20.91 -7.29 7.01
C GLN A 169 -21.40 -7.11 5.57
N VAL A 170 -20.70 -7.71 4.62
CA VAL A 170 -21.14 -7.73 3.24
C VAL A 170 -22.13 -8.89 3.08
N PRO A 171 -23.42 -8.62 2.76
CA PRO A 171 -24.34 -9.71 2.46
C PRO A 171 -23.74 -10.62 1.40
N PRO A 172 -23.81 -11.96 1.54
CA PRO A 172 -23.37 -12.84 0.47
C PRO A 172 -23.97 -12.35 -0.82
N ALA A 173 -23.17 -12.27 -1.88
CA ALA A 173 -23.62 -11.82 -3.19
C ALA A 173 -24.90 -12.59 -3.53
N GLN A 174 -26.03 -11.92 -3.33
CA GLN A 174 -27.30 -12.52 -3.73
C GLN A 174 -27.17 -12.73 -5.21
N SER A 175 -27.24 -13.98 -5.61
CA SER A 175 -27.12 -14.47 -6.97
C SER A 175 -27.96 -13.62 -7.93
N GLY A 176 -27.29 -12.70 -8.61
CA GLY A 176 -27.82 -11.83 -9.63
C GLY A 176 -28.71 -10.67 -9.12
N PRO A 177 -28.74 -9.54 -9.86
CA PRO A 177 -29.78 -8.55 -9.65
C PRO A 177 -31.12 -9.27 -9.81
N GLN A 178 -32.02 -9.09 -8.81
CA GLN A 178 -33.38 -9.61 -9.01
C GLN A 178 -33.94 -8.96 -10.27
N PRO A 179 -34.23 -9.74 -11.32
CA PRO A 179 -34.75 -9.18 -12.57
C PRO A 179 -36.09 -8.55 -12.26
N GLY A 180 -36.23 -7.30 -12.39
CA GLY A 180 -37.54 -6.79 -12.53
C GLY A 180 -37.86 -5.37 -12.11
N LYS A 181 -37.01 -4.63 -11.38
CA LYS A 181 -37.45 -3.31 -10.88
C LYS A 181 -36.44 -2.17 -10.94
N ALA A 182 -35.21 -2.39 -11.37
CA ALA A 182 -34.30 -1.28 -11.64
C ALA A 182 -34.80 -0.50 -12.85
N GLY A 183 -34.91 0.82 -12.71
CA GLY A 183 -35.32 1.72 -13.79
C GLY A 183 -36.82 2.02 -13.88
N ARG A 184 -37.71 1.22 -13.25
CA ARG A 184 -39.14 1.57 -13.16
C ARG A 184 -39.50 2.19 -11.81
N ASP A 185 -39.01 1.61 -10.70
CA ASP A 185 -39.38 2.03 -9.34
C ASP A 185 -38.24 2.71 -8.58
N ARG A 186 -36.99 2.59 -9.04
CA ARG A 186 -35.81 3.24 -8.48
C ARG A 186 -34.75 3.54 -9.55
N PRO A 187 -33.88 4.53 -9.34
CA PRO A 187 -32.76 4.78 -10.25
C PRO A 187 -31.85 3.56 -10.36
N ILE A 188 -31.24 3.35 -11.53
CA ILE A 188 -30.14 2.42 -11.74
C ILE A 188 -28.92 2.97 -10.99
N VAL A 189 -28.37 2.22 -10.07
CA VAL A 189 -27.19 2.59 -9.26
C VAL A 189 -25.93 2.07 -9.92
N ILE A 190 -25.03 2.98 -10.29
CA ILE A 190 -23.76 2.65 -10.93
C ILE A 190 -22.62 2.99 -9.99
N MET A 191 -21.76 2.01 -9.68
CA MET A 191 -20.50 2.25 -8.98
C MET A 191 -19.39 2.45 -10.00
N LEU A 192 -18.77 3.62 -9.96
CA LEU A 192 -17.57 3.95 -10.72
C LEU A 192 -16.34 3.70 -9.85
N ASP A 193 -15.40 2.95 -10.36
CA ASP A 193 -14.17 2.60 -9.67
C ASP A 193 -12.97 3.18 -10.43
N PRO A 194 -12.52 4.41 -10.11
CA PRO A 194 -11.27 4.90 -10.66
C PRO A 194 -10.12 4.10 -10.05
N GLY A 195 -9.44 3.31 -10.87
CA GLY A 195 -8.35 2.43 -10.45
C GLY A 195 -7.22 3.16 -9.73
N HIS A 196 -6.37 2.41 -9.02
CA HIS A 196 -5.20 2.93 -8.31
C HIS A 196 -5.55 3.96 -7.23
N GLY A 197 -4.58 4.78 -6.83
CA GLY A 197 -4.74 5.85 -5.83
C GLY A 197 -3.69 5.81 -4.72
N GLY A 198 -3.46 6.95 -4.07
CA GLY A 198 -2.46 7.06 -3.01
C GLY A 198 -1.07 6.67 -3.48
N GLU A 199 -0.44 5.71 -2.79
CA GLU A 199 0.89 5.20 -3.13
C GLU A 199 0.94 4.46 -4.49
N ASP A 200 -0.14 3.83 -4.88
CA ASP A 200 -0.25 3.17 -6.17
C ASP A 200 -0.57 4.21 -7.26
N SER A 201 0.42 4.53 -8.08
CA SER A 201 0.28 5.49 -9.17
C SER A 201 -0.42 4.93 -10.40
N GLY A 202 -0.52 3.60 -10.54
CA GLY A 202 -0.77 2.96 -11.81
C GLY A 202 0.34 3.25 -12.83
N ALA A 203 0.03 3.15 -14.09
CA ALA A 203 0.94 3.46 -15.17
C ALA A 203 1.40 4.93 -15.14
N VAL A 204 2.66 5.16 -15.54
CA VAL A 204 3.25 6.50 -15.60
C VAL A 204 3.61 6.84 -17.03
N GLY A 205 2.97 7.84 -17.58
CA GLY A 205 3.18 8.32 -18.95
C GLY A 205 4.47 9.12 -19.11
N LYS A 206 4.80 9.44 -20.38
CA LYS A 206 6.04 10.13 -20.79
C LYS A 206 6.28 11.45 -20.03
N TYR A 207 5.22 12.18 -19.71
CA TYR A 207 5.29 13.49 -19.03
C TYR A 207 5.01 13.36 -17.51
N ARG A 208 5.26 12.19 -16.92
CA ARG A 208 4.95 11.87 -15.53
C ARG A 208 3.46 11.97 -15.20
N THR A 209 2.59 11.93 -16.20
CA THR A 209 1.15 11.78 -15.99
C THR A 209 0.90 10.42 -15.38
N ARG A 210 0.22 10.38 -14.24
CA ARG A 210 -0.07 9.14 -13.51
C ARG A 210 -1.47 8.67 -13.85
N GLU A 211 -1.64 7.39 -14.04
CA GLU A 211 -2.92 6.76 -14.34
C GLU A 211 -3.98 7.13 -13.30
N LYS A 212 -3.65 7.01 -12.01
CA LYS A 212 -4.58 7.34 -10.91
C LYS A 212 -5.21 8.74 -11.01
N ASP A 213 -4.47 9.72 -11.52
CA ASP A 213 -4.95 11.10 -11.67
C ASP A 213 -5.90 11.22 -12.87
N VAL A 214 -5.59 10.54 -13.97
CA VAL A 214 -6.38 10.53 -15.21
C VAL A 214 -7.71 9.83 -14.99
N VAL A 215 -7.69 8.62 -14.43
CA VAL A 215 -8.90 7.82 -14.22
C VAL A 215 -9.85 8.46 -13.20
N LEU A 216 -9.32 9.16 -12.20
CA LEU A 216 -10.13 9.92 -11.26
C LEU A 216 -10.87 11.07 -11.95
N GLN A 217 -10.20 11.78 -12.87
CA GLN A 217 -10.85 12.85 -13.65
C GLN A 217 -11.90 12.29 -14.61
N ILE A 218 -11.62 11.15 -15.26
CA ILE A 218 -12.60 10.47 -16.13
C ILE A 218 -13.82 10.07 -15.33
N ALA A 219 -13.64 9.42 -14.18
CA ALA A 219 -14.72 8.96 -13.32
C ALA A 219 -15.60 10.12 -12.84
N ARG A 220 -15.01 11.26 -12.44
CA ARG A 220 -15.76 12.46 -12.03
C ARG A 220 -16.62 13.03 -13.17
N ARG A 221 -16.07 13.07 -14.40
CA ARG A 221 -16.81 13.51 -15.58
C ARG A 221 -17.95 12.55 -15.91
N LEU A 222 -17.67 11.25 -15.90
CA LEU A 222 -18.66 10.21 -16.16
C LEU A 222 -19.77 10.25 -15.11
N LYS A 223 -19.42 10.39 -13.82
CA LYS A 223 -20.41 10.58 -12.76
C LYS A 223 -21.34 11.75 -13.04
N ALA A 224 -20.79 12.91 -13.39
CA ALA A 224 -21.57 14.09 -13.69
C ALA A 224 -22.50 13.92 -14.92
N MET A 225 -22.10 13.08 -15.89
CA MET A 225 -22.94 12.73 -17.04
C MET A 225 -24.08 11.79 -16.62
N ILE A 226 -23.77 10.72 -15.88
CA ILE A 226 -24.75 9.75 -15.40
C ILE A 226 -25.80 10.43 -14.50
N ASP A 227 -25.38 11.30 -13.57
CA ASP A 227 -26.28 11.97 -12.63
C ASP A 227 -27.24 12.96 -13.30
N ARG A 228 -27.00 13.32 -14.57
CA ARG A 228 -27.96 14.09 -15.38
C ARG A 228 -29.07 13.24 -15.96
N GLU A 229 -28.87 11.93 -16.05
CA GLU A 229 -29.90 10.99 -16.49
C GLU A 229 -30.89 10.77 -15.36
N GLY A 230 -32.18 11.05 -15.60
CA GLY A 230 -33.21 11.06 -14.57
C GLY A 230 -33.47 9.70 -13.89
N ASN A 231 -33.07 8.61 -14.54
CA ASN A 231 -33.24 7.23 -14.06
C ASN A 231 -31.95 6.55 -13.61
N MET A 232 -30.84 7.29 -13.49
CA MET A 232 -29.54 6.75 -13.09
C MET A 232 -28.93 7.58 -11.96
N ARG A 233 -28.06 6.93 -11.16
CA ARG A 233 -27.25 7.58 -10.12
C ARG A 233 -25.90 6.92 -10.01
N ALA A 234 -24.82 7.71 -10.04
CA ALA A 234 -23.47 7.22 -9.91
C ALA A 234 -22.87 7.51 -8.53
N TYR A 235 -22.19 6.51 -7.98
CA TYR A 235 -21.30 6.62 -6.83
C TYR A 235 -19.87 6.32 -7.28
N MET A 236 -18.89 6.70 -6.46
CA MET A 236 -17.50 6.44 -6.74
C MET A 236 -16.86 5.67 -5.58
N THR A 237 -15.95 4.75 -5.88
CA THR A 237 -15.16 4.06 -4.83
C THR A 237 -14.28 5.05 -4.09
N ARG A 238 -13.62 5.96 -4.81
CA ARG A 238 -12.85 7.09 -4.25
C ARG A 238 -13.16 8.39 -4.97
N ASN A 239 -13.13 9.48 -4.23
CA ASN A 239 -13.32 10.85 -4.73
C ASN A 239 -12.03 11.69 -4.69
N GLU A 240 -10.96 11.14 -4.13
CA GLU A 240 -9.67 11.79 -3.92
C GLU A 240 -8.50 10.83 -4.20
N ASP A 241 -7.27 11.30 -4.05
CA ASP A 241 -6.05 10.49 -4.24
C ASP A 241 -5.76 9.65 -2.99
N VAL A 242 -6.52 8.58 -2.81
CA VAL A 242 -6.40 7.63 -1.70
C VAL A 242 -6.31 6.21 -2.24
N PHE A 243 -5.47 5.37 -1.62
CA PHE A 243 -5.44 3.94 -1.91
C PHE A 243 -6.62 3.24 -1.22
N ILE A 244 -7.33 2.40 -1.97
CA ILE A 244 -8.41 1.57 -1.46
C ILE A 244 -8.17 0.14 -1.92
N PRO A 245 -8.10 -0.85 -0.99
CA PRO A 245 -7.98 -2.26 -1.33
C PRO A 245 -9.11 -2.75 -2.25
N LEU A 246 -8.83 -3.68 -3.15
CA LEU A 246 -9.81 -4.18 -4.13
C LEU A 246 -11.07 -4.74 -3.45
N LYS A 247 -10.93 -5.53 -2.39
CA LYS A 247 -12.07 -6.05 -1.61
C LYS A 247 -12.95 -4.93 -1.04
N VAL A 248 -12.36 -3.83 -0.58
CA VAL A 248 -13.10 -2.68 -0.04
C VAL A 248 -13.86 -1.95 -1.15
N ARG A 249 -13.32 -1.88 -2.37
CA ARG A 249 -14.03 -1.31 -3.54
C ARG A 249 -15.28 -2.10 -3.86
N VAL A 250 -15.18 -3.44 -3.88
CA VAL A 250 -16.31 -4.35 -4.10
C VAL A 250 -17.33 -4.21 -2.96
N ALA A 251 -16.90 -4.23 -1.70
CA ALA A 251 -17.77 -4.08 -0.54
C ALA A 251 -18.53 -2.73 -0.57
N LYS A 252 -17.87 -1.64 -1.00
CA LYS A 252 -18.53 -0.34 -1.18
C LYS A 252 -19.65 -0.39 -2.22
N ALA A 253 -19.42 -1.09 -3.35
CA ALA A 253 -20.44 -1.26 -4.39
C ALA A 253 -21.64 -2.08 -3.86
N GLN A 254 -21.39 -3.16 -3.14
CA GLN A 254 -22.40 -4.02 -2.54
C GLN A 254 -23.22 -3.26 -1.48
N LYS A 255 -22.56 -2.49 -0.62
CA LYS A 255 -23.23 -1.65 0.40
C LYS A 255 -24.16 -0.61 -0.24
N GLN A 256 -23.75 -0.05 -1.38
CA GLN A 256 -24.57 0.88 -2.18
C GLN A 256 -25.65 0.16 -3.04
N ARG A 257 -25.70 -1.18 -3.01
CA ARG A 257 -26.59 -1.99 -3.87
C ARG A 257 -26.46 -1.58 -5.34
N ALA A 258 -25.22 -1.44 -5.82
CA ALA A 258 -24.95 -1.07 -7.19
C ALA A 258 -25.47 -2.14 -8.16
N ASP A 259 -26.19 -1.71 -9.19
CA ASP A 259 -26.66 -2.56 -10.29
C ASP A 259 -25.55 -2.85 -11.30
N LEU A 260 -24.58 -1.92 -11.41
CA LEU A 260 -23.45 -2.00 -12.32
C LEU A 260 -22.18 -1.47 -11.62
N PHE A 261 -21.09 -2.20 -11.78
CA PHE A 261 -19.74 -1.78 -11.35
C PHE A 261 -18.87 -1.54 -12.58
N ILE A 262 -18.28 -0.35 -12.70
CA ILE A 262 -17.42 0.04 -13.81
C ILE A 262 -16.07 0.45 -13.27
N SER A 263 -15.04 -0.37 -13.46
CA SER A 263 -13.66 -0.02 -13.17
C SER A 263 -13.06 0.73 -14.38
N ILE A 264 -12.33 1.80 -14.09
CA ILE A 264 -11.79 2.73 -15.08
C ILE A 264 -10.26 2.74 -14.94
N HIS A 265 -9.57 2.34 -16.02
CA HIS A 265 -8.13 2.25 -16.09
C HIS A 265 -7.57 2.95 -17.33
N ALA A 266 -6.28 3.27 -17.30
CA ALA A 266 -5.51 3.86 -18.40
C ALA A 266 -4.16 3.16 -18.50
N ASP A 267 -4.21 1.86 -18.75
CA ASP A 267 -3.08 0.94 -18.68
C ASP A 267 -1.96 1.29 -19.66
N ALA A 268 -0.72 1.06 -19.23
CA ALA A 268 0.41 1.05 -20.13
C ALA A 268 0.53 -0.32 -20.82
N PHE A 269 0.84 -0.32 -22.09
CA PHE A 269 1.18 -1.52 -22.81
C PHE A 269 2.68 -1.60 -23.09
N THR A 270 3.20 -2.80 -23.30
CA THR A 270 4.63 -3.05 -23.55
C THR A 270 5.13 -2.42 -24.87
N SER A 271 4.23 -2.10 -25.81
CA SER A 271 4.53 -1.38 -27.04
C SER A 271 3.79 -0.06 -27.11
N ARG A 272 4.31 0.92 -27.85
CA ARG A 272 3.72 2.25 -28.04
C ARG A 272 2.63 2.31 -29.12
N GLN A 273 2.31 1.17 -29.74
CA GLN A 273 1.35 1.11 -30.87
C GLN A 273 -0.12 1.07 -30.46
N PRO A 274 -0.53 0.45 -29.33
CA PRO A 274 -1.94 0.44 -28.96
C PRO A 274 -2.49 1.84 -28.75
N SER A 275 -3.63 2.11 -29.35
CA SER A 275 -4.41 3.35 -29.21
C SER A 275 -5.89 3.00 -29.19
N GLY A 276 -6.71 3.85 -28.60
CA GLY A 276 -8.14 3.64 -28.46
C GLY A 276 -8.52 3.16 -27.07
N SER A 277 -9.74 2.64 -26.93
CA SER A 277 -10.29 2.13 -25.67
C SER A 277 -10.88 0.72 -25.89
N SER A 278 -10.91 -0.06 -24.83
CA SER A 278 -11.51 -1.38 -24.78
C SER A 278 -12.42 -1.50 -23.57
N VAL A 279 -13.48 -2.31 -23.68
CA VAL A 279 -14.35 -2.64 -22.57
C VAL A 279 -14.28 -4.14 -22.36
N PHE A 280 -14.03 -4.56 -21.13
CA PHE A 280 -13.99 -5.96 -20.73
C PHE A 280 -15.18 -6.23 -19.79
N ALA A 281 -15.87 -7.33 -20.02
CA ALA A 281 -16.86 -7.84 -19.07
C ALA A 281 -16.22 -8.93 -18.21
N LEU A 282 -16.48 -8.89 -16.91
CA LEU A 282 -16.00 -9.93 -16.00
C LEU A 282 -16.64 -11.28 -16.34
N SER A 283 -15.87 -12.35 -16.22
CA SER A 283 -16.29 -13.73 -16.44
C SER A 283 -15.99 -14.57 -15.21
N THR A 284 -16.97 -15.37 -14.77
CA THR A 284 -16.78 -16.37 -13.71
C THR A 284 -15.79 -17.48 -14.09
N LYS A 285 -15.41 -17.58 -15.37
CA LYS A 285 -14.43 -18.54 -15.88
C LYS A 285 -13.01 -17.98 -15.98
N GLY A 286 -12.79 -16.74 -15.48
CA GLY A 286 -11.51 -16.03 -15.56
C GLY A 286 -11.27 -15.40 -16.94
N ALA A 287 -10.10 -14.76 -17.08
CA ALA A 287 -9.70 -14.06 -18.29
C ALA A 287 -9.40 -15.04 -19.45
N THR A 288 -10.07 -14.87 -20.56
CA THR A 288 -9.98 -15.79 -21.72
C THR A 288 -8.89 -15.42 -22.71
N SER A 289 -8.46 -14.14 -22.77
CA SER A 289 -7.39 -13.67 -23.62
C SER A 289 -6.10 -13.36 -22.86
N THR A 290 -4.96 -13.39 -23.55
CA THR A 290 -3.66 -13.02 -22.94
C THR A 290 -3.66 -11.57 -22.47
N ALA A 291 -4.28 -10.66 -23.24
CA ALA A 291 -4.40 -9.26 -22.85
C ALA A 291 -5.25 -9.09 -21.60
N ALA A 292 -6.41 -9.77 -21.50
CA ALA A 292 -7.25 -9.71 -20.33
C ALA A 292 -6.55 -10.29 -19.08
N ARG A 293 -5.76 -11.36 -19.22
CA ARG A 293 -4.94 -11.91 -18.12
C ARG A 293 -3.88 -10.93 -17.65
N TYR A 294 -3.16 -10.34 -18.60
CA TYR A 294 -2.15 -9.34 -18.26
C TYR A 294 -2.74 -8.16 -17.49
N LEU A 295 -3.91 -7.66 -17.92
CA LEU A 295 -4.63 -6.59 -17.22
C LEU A 295 -5.05 -7.03 -15.82
N ALA A 296 -5.65 -8.21 -15.66
CA ALA A 296 -6.06 -8.73 -14.37
C ALA A 296 -4.86 -8.87 -13.42
N ASP A 297 -3.75 -9.42 -13.87
CA ASP A 297 -2.53 -9.56 -13.06
C ASP A 297 -1.97 -8.19 -12.63
N THR A 298 -2.01 -7.20 -13.53
CA THR A 298 -1.56 -5.83 -13.24
C THR A 298 -2.44 -5.16 -12.20
N GLN A 299 -3.77 -5.34 -12.30
CA GLN A 299 -4.72 -4.78 -11.36
C GLN A 299 -4.62 -5.44 -9.97
N ASN A 300 -4.47 -6.77 -9.93
CA ASN A 300 -4.27 -7.49 -8.68
C ASN A 300 -2.95 -7.13 -7.98
N ALA A 301 -1.93 -6.70 -8.72
CA ALA A 301 -0.68 -6.21 -8.14
C ALA A 301 -0.85 -4.87 -7.39
N SER A 302 -1.92 -4.10 -7.65
CA SER A 302 -2.26 -2.86 -6.93
C SER A 302 -2.37 -3.09 -5.42
N ASP A 303 -3.02 -4.17 -4.99
CA ASP A 303 -3.18 -4.51 -3.58
C ASP A 303 -1.82 -4.77 -2.91
N LEU A 304 -0.88 -5.42 -3.60
CA LEU A 304 0.47 -5.63 -3.08
C LEU A 304 1.25 -4.31 -2.91
N ILE A 305 1.04 -3.35 -3.82
CA ILE A 305 1.63 -2.00 -3.69
C ILE A 305 1.07 -1.30 -2.47
N GLY A 306 -0.23 -1.39 -2.26
CA GLY A 306 -0.94 -0.81 -1.12
C GLY A 306 -0.73 -1.51 0.21
N GLY A 307 -0.15 -2.70 0.22
CA GLY A 307 0.14 -3.45 1.43
C GLY A 307 -0.89 -4.48 1.82
N VAL A 308 -1.69 -4.90 0.87
CA VAL A 308 -2.64 -5.99 1.03
C VAL A 308 -2.00 -7.29 0.57
N GLY A 309 -1.96 -8.32 1.40
CA GLY A 309 -1.53 -9.66 0.99
C GLY A 309 -2.48 -10.25 -0.06
N ARG A 310 -1.98 -11.16 -0.89
CA ARG A 310 -2.86 -11.91 -1.81
C ARG A 310 -3.98 -12.57 -1.02
N SER A 311 -5.21 -12.22 -1.35
CA SER A 311 -6.37 -12.87 -0.77
C SER A 311 -6.43 -14.29 -1.35
N GLY A 312 -6.61 -15.30 -0.50
CA GLY A 312 -6.88 -16.67 -0.95
C GLY A 312 -8.30 -16.85 -1.52
N ASP A 313 -9.02 -15.76 -1.75
CA ASP A 313 -10.36 -15.77 -2.31
C ASP A 313 -10.30 -15.78 -3.83
N ARG A 314 -10.72 -16.89 -4.42
CA ARG A 314 -10.71 -17.11 -5.88
C ARG A 314 -11.51 -16.06 -6.68
N TYR A 315 -12.47 -15.39 -6.05
CA TYR A 315 -13.27 -14.34 -6.70
C TYR A 315 -12.54 -13.01 -6.82
N VAL A 316 -11.57 -12.72 -5.93
CA VAL A 316 -10.79 -11.48 -5.97
C VAL A 316 -9.52 -11.66 -6.82
N ASP A 317 -8.95 -12.87 -6.85
CA ASP A 317 -7.73 -13.17 -7.60
C ASP A 317 -7.96 -13.30 -9.12
N HIS A 318 -9.21 -13.24 -9.60
CA HIS A 318 -9.58 -13.42 -11.01
C HIS A 318 -10.34 -12.24 -11.63
N THR A 319 -10.43 -11.09 -10.92
CA THR A 319 -11.07 -9.87 -11.46
C THR A 319 -10.12 -8.96 -12.20
#